data_0db684a22fcf202e218e1e925aae1f3c
#
_entry.id   0db684a22fcf202e218e1e925aae1f3c
#
_cell.length_a   1.000
_cell.length_b   1.000
_cell.length_c   1.000
_cell.angle_alpha   90.00
_cell.angle_beta   90.00
_cell.angle_gamma   90.00
#
_symmetry.space_group_name_H-M   'P 1'
#
loop_
_entity.id
_entity.type
_entity.pdbx_description
1 polymer ?
#
loop_
_entity_poly.entity_id
_entity_poly.type
_entity_poly.pdbx_seq_one_letter_code
_entity_poly.pdbx_strand_id
1 'polypeptide(L)'
;MKTELATHLRVGRIRYLNTLPFYHGFEQEGESGSPSDINQKMREGKIDIAPVSSLEYLNHQDRYLLFPDFCIGSRDFSASVLLFSRERIEGLNGAAISLSRESLSAAALLKILLKFKFKFQNRFRVEPSNPAQMLAHAKACLVIGDDALFFRPQEFVFKTDLSEAWWEWTKLPFCFSLWAVRRAYYEAHSNEVHQWYRKLKSNLEKNLQDLEKLLREGLGLTMIDEKFPTVFGYLFNLNYHLDGPMRQGLELFFRFAHRLGISPRPKKLEFIQG
;
A
#
# COMPACT_ATOMS: atom_id res chain seq x y z
N MET A 1 31.27 -15.14 24.08
CA MET A 1 30.49 -15.72 22.98
C MET A 1 29.05 -15.27 23.17
N LYS A 2 28.57 -14.27 22.43
CA LYS A 2 27.15 -13.95 22.37
C LYS A 2 26.55 -14.96 21.40
N THR A 3 25.75 -15.88 21.90
CA THR A 3 24.90 -16.75 21.10
C THR A 3 23.92 -15.84 20.39
N GLU A 4 24.13 -15.57 19.10
CA GLU A 4 23.07 -15.05 18.24
C GLU A 4 21.96 -16.08 18.26
N LEU A 5 20.89 -15.77 18.99
CA LEU A 5 19.64 -16.48 18.87
C LEU A 5 19.18 -16.28 17.42
N ALA A 6 19.25 -17.36 16.65
CA ALA A 6 18.70 -17.37 15.30
C ALA A 6 17.26 -16.85 15.38
N THR A 7 16.99 -15.71 14.79
CA THR A 7 15.67 -15.11 14.81
C THR A 7 14.74 -16.02 14.01
N HIS A 8 13.74 -16.59 14.67
CA HIS A 8 12.69 -17.38 14.01
C HIS A 8 11.66 -16.47 13.30
N LEU A 9 11.84 -15.16 13.39
CA LEU A 9 10.94 -14.17 12.84
C LEU A 9 10.97 -14.14 11.31
N ARG A 10 9.87 -14.49 10.68
CA ARG A 10 9.71 -14.50 9.21
C ARG A 10 9.09 -13.18 8.76
N VAL A 11 9.83 -12.41 7.99
CA VAL A 11 9.44 -11.07 7.53
C VAL A 11 9.03 -11.12 6.07
N GLY A 12 7.91 -10.48 5.73
CA GLY A 12 7.47 -10.28 4.35
C GLY A 12 7.93 -8.94 3.80
N ARG A 13 8.32 -8.92 2.52
CA ARG A 13 8.74 -7.72 1.78
C ARG A 13 7.92 -7.55 0.51
N ILE A 14 7.28 -6.41 0.35
CA ILE A 14 6.65 -6.03 -0.92
C ILE A 14 7.74 -5.49 -1.85
N ARG A 15 7.73 -5.92 -3.13
CA ARG A 15 8.75 -5.59 -4.13
C ARG A 15 8.52 -4.25 -4.85
N TYR A 16 7.85 -3.30 -4.24
CA TYR A 16 7.63 -1.97 -4.83
C TYR A 16 8.58 -0.93 -4.24
N LEU A 17 8.89 0.08 -5.04
CA LEU A 17 9.75 1.20 -4.65
C LEU A 17 9.30 1.88 -3.36
N ASN A 18 7.99 1.94 -3.09
CA ASN A 18 7.44 2.56 -1.88
C ASN A 18 7.88 1.89 -0.57
N THR A 19 8.41 0.69 -0.63
CA THR A 19 8.92 -0.01 0.56
C THR A 19 10.42 0.15 0.76
N LEU A 20 11.13 0.72 -0.22
CA LEU A 20 12.58 0.91 -0.16
C LEU A 20 13.05 1.60 1.13
N PRO A 21 12.38 2.68 1.63
CA PRO A 21 12.82 3.33 2.86
C PRO A 21 12.80 2.43 4.09
N PHE A 22 11.96 1.40 4.12
CA PHE A 22 11.94 0.44 5.22
C PHE A 22 13.11 -0.55 5.18
N TYR A 23 13.52 -0.98 3.98
CA TYR A 23 14.38 -2.15 3.82
C TYR A 23 15.83 -1.84 3.45
N HIS A 24 16.12 -0.66 2.88
CA HIS A 24 17.50 -0.32 2.54
C HIS A 24 18.37 -0.24 3.80
N GLY A 25 19.48 -1.00 3.82
CA GLY A 25 20.36 -1.11 4.98
C GLY A 25 19.79 -1.94 6.15
N PHE A 26 18.66 -2.58 5.95
CA PHE A 26 18.07 -3.50 6.92
C PHE A 26 18.50 -4.94 6.60
N GLU A 27 19.42 -5.48 7.39
CA GLU A 27 20.12 -6.74 7.08
C GLU A 27 19.26 -8.01 7.18
N GLN A 28 18.04 -7.90 7.72
CA GLN A 28 17.20 -9.07 7.88
C GLN A 28 16.68 -9.56 6.54
N GLU A 29 16.93 -10.83 6.22
CA GLU A 29 16.32 -11.52 5.10
C GLU A 29 14.79 -11.60 5.27
N GLY A 30 14.06 -11.50 4.16
CA GLY A 30 12.62 -11.60 4.14
C GLY A 30 12.10 -12.20 2.86
N GLU A 31 10.93 -12.81 2.95
CA GLU A 31 10.24 -13.32 1.76
C GLU A 31 9.68 -12.18 0.93
N SER A 32 10.15 -12.06 -0.31
CA SER A 32 9.68 -11.03 -1.24
C SER A 32 8.49 -11.51 -2.06
N GLY A 33 7.56 -10.61 -2.33
CA GLY A 33 6.38 -10.91 -3.15
C GLY A 33 5.58 -9.67 -3.55
N SER A 34 4.54 -9.88 -4.34
CA SER A 34 3.53 -8.86 -4.58
C SER A 34 2.70 -8.59 -3.30
N PRO A 35 1.95 -7.47 -3.21
CA PRO A 35 1.07 -7.22 -2.07
C PRO A 35 0.08 -8.36 -1.82
N SER A 36 -0.46 -8.98 -2.88
CA SER A 36 -1.38 -10.12 -2.75
C SER A 36 -0.70 -11.37 -2.21
N ASP A 37 0.55 -11.67 -2.65
CA ASP A 37 1.32 -12.80 -2.15
C ASP A 37 1.65 -12.64 -0.67
N ILE A 38 2.09 -11.44 -0.26
CA ILE A 38 2.43 -11.14 1.12
C ILE A 38 1.19 -11.23 2.02
N ASN A 39 0.05 -10.66 1.60
CA ASN A 39 -1.22 -10.80 2.32
C ASN A 39 -1.60 -12.28 2.50
N GLN A 40 -1.47 -13.09 1.44
CA GLN A 40 -1.77 -14.52 1.51
C GLN A 40 -0.85 -15.25 2.49
N LYS A 41 0.46 -15.02 2.41
CA LYS A 41 1.45 -15.65 3.31
C LYS A 41 1.24 -15.26 4.78
N MET A 42 0.83 -14.02 5.05
CA MET A 42 0.44 -13.58 6.39
C MET A 42 -0.79 -14.35 6.91
N ARG A 43 -1.84 -14.51 6.08
CA ARG A 43 -3.03 -15.31 6.45
C ARG A 43 -2.72 -16.77 6.71
N GLU A 44 -1.85 -17.35 5.91
CA GLU A 44 -1.43 -18.75 6.00
C GLU A 44 -0.42 -19.00 7.16
N GLY A 45 0.06 -17.94 7.82
CA GLY A 45 1.06 -18.05 8.88
C GLY A 45 2.45 -18.41 8.40
N LYS A 46 2.75 -18.21 7.11
CA LYS A 46 4.09 -18.41 6.53
C LYS A 46 5.02 -17.23 6.81
N ILE A 47 4.45 -16.06 7.06
CA ILE A 47 5.13 -14.82 7.44
C ILE A 47 4.54 -14.35 8.76
N ASP A 48 5.35 -13.74 9.61
CA ASP A 48 4.97 -13.27 10.95
C ASP A 48 4.77 -11.76 11.02
N ILE A 49 5.60 -11.00 10.29
CA ILE A 49 5.53 -9.54 10.19
C ILE A 49 5.61 -9.14 8.71
N ALA A 50 4.74 -8.24 8.28
CA ALA A 50 4.79 -7.65 6.95
C ALA A 50 3.97 -6.36 6.85
N PRO A 51 4.21 -5.53 5.81
CA PRO A 51 3.22 -4.57 5.36
C PRO A 51 2.06 -5.33 4.70
N VAL A 52 0.86 -5.16 5.23
CA VAL A 52 -0.38 -5.73 4.67
C VAL A 52 -1.28 -4.63 4.13
N SER A 53 -2.07 -4.91 3.10
CA SER A 53 -3.00 -3.91 2.61
C SER A 53 -4.04 -3.55 3.69
N SER A 54 -4.52 -2.30 3.72
CA SER A 54 -5.48 -1.84 4.73
C SER A 54 -6.77 -2.66 4.73
N LEU A 55 -7.24 -3.11 3.54
CA LEU A 55 -8.41 -3.99 3.45
C LEU A 55 -8.11 -5.41 3.93
N GLU A 56 -6.88 -5.92 3.76
CA GLU A 56 -6.45 -7.19 4.34
C GLU A 56 -6.54 -7.16 5.87
N TYR A 57 -5.99 -6.09 6.47
CA TYR A 57 -6.12 -5.90 7.91
C TYR A 57 -7.59 -5.89 8.36
N LEU A 58 -8.43 -5.10 7.69
CA LEU A 58 -9.85 -5.01 8.03
C LEU A 58 -10.57 -6.37 7.94
N ASN A 59 -10.26 -7.16 6.93
CA ASN A 59 -10.88 -8.48 6.74
C ASN A 59 -10.43 -9.52 7.78
N HIS A 60 -9.27 -9.31 8.40
CA HIS A 60 -8.65 -10.26 9.32
C HIS A 60 -8.14 -9.58 10.61
N GLN A 61 -8.80 -8.50 11.05
CA GLN A 61 -8.35 -7.67 12.17
C GLN A 61 -8.17 -8.46 13.49
N ASP A 62 -8.85 -9.59 13.68
CA ASP A 62 -8.66 -10.44 14.86
C ASP A 62 -7.34 -11.23 14.83
N ARG A 63 -6.69 -11.34 13.67
CA ARG A 63 -5.46 -12.10 13.49
C ARG A 63 -4.20 -11.25 13.60
N TYR A 64 -4.33 -9.92 13.54
CA TYR A 64 -3.21 -9.00 13.46
C TYR A 64 -3.21 -7.97 14.56
N LEU A 65 -2.00 -7.58 14.98
CA LEU A 65 -1.74 -6.34 15.70
C LEU A 65 -0.94 -5.41 14.80
N LEU A 66 -1.19 -4.12 14.91
CA LEU A 66 -0.52 -3.09 14.09
C LEU A 66 0.69 -2.52 14.81
N PHE A 67 1.68 -2.12 14.04
CA PHE A 67 2.73 -1.22 14.52
C PHE A 67 2.19 0.22 14.55
N PRO A 68 2.38 0.97 15.65
CA PRO A 68 1.67 2.23 15.86
C PRO A 68 2.11 3.37 14.96
N ASP A 69 3.35 3.30 14.41
CA ASP A 69 4.00 4.42 13.76
C ASP A 69 4.03 4.31 12.24
N PHE A 70 3.79 3.12 11.67
CA PHE A 70 4.10 2.85 10.27
C PHE A 70 2.87 2.66 9.39
N CYS A 71 2.92 3.26 8.22
CA CYS A 71 2.01 2.95 7.12
C CYS A 71 2.70 3.20 5.77
N ILE A 72 2.02 2.89 4.69
CA ILE A 72 2.29 3.42 3.36
C ILE A 72 0.99 4.04 2.90
N GLY A 73 1.02 5.36 2.76
CA GLY A 73 -0.14 6.15 2.39
C GLY A 73 0.25 7.40 1.62
N SER A 74 -0.71 8.24 1.35
CA SER A 74 -0.46 9.59 0.84
C SER A 74 -1.41 10.59 1.47
N ARG A 75 -0.97 11.84 1.59
CA ARG A 75 -1.83 12.90 2.14
C ARG A 75 -2.89 13.33 1.15
N ASP A 76 -2.49 13.58 -0.10
CA ASP A 76 -3.33 14.10 -1.16
C ASP A 76 -3.10 13.39 -2.50
N PHE A 77 -1.87 13.00 -2.82
CA PHE A 77 -1.46 12.48 -4.13
C PHE A 77 -0.48 11.30 -3.97
N SER A 78 -0.72 10.20 -4.69
CA SER A 78 0.07 8.97 -4.55
C SER A 78 1.06 8.72 -5.69
N ALA A 79 0.80 9.23 -6.87
CA ALA A 79 1.52 8.97 -8.12
C ALA A 79 1.53 7.49 -8.58
N SER A 80 1.08 6.56 -7.75
CA SER A 80 1.20 5.12 -8.02
C SER A 80 -0.07 4.31 -7.78
N VAL A 81 -1.20 4.98 -7.57
CA VAL A 81 -2.51 4.32 -7.49
C VAL A 81 -3.44 5.03 -8.47
N LEU A 82 -3.34 4.60 -9.73
CA LEU A 82 -3.86 5.34 -10.87
C LEU A 82 -4.96 4.56 -11.60
N LEU A 83 -6.07 5.26 -11.85
CA LEU A 83 -7.07 4.84 -12.82
C LEU A 83 -6.70 5.48 -14.17
N PHE A 84 -6.29 4.66 -15.11
CA PHE A 84 -6.13 5.06 -16.51
C PHE A 84 -7.42 4.81 -17.26
N SER A 85 -7.89 5.78 -18.06
CA SER A 85 -9.16 5.65 -18.76
C SER A 85 -9.18 6.38 -20.09
N ARG A 86 -10.03 5.91 -21.02
CA ARG A 86 -10.24 6.55 -22.33
C ARG A 86 -11.13 7.79 -22.24
N GLU A 87 -11.81 7.98 -21.13
CA GLU A 87 -12.70 9.10 -20.83
C GLU A 87 -12.38 9.67 -19.46
N ARG A 88 -12.80 10.89 -19.15
CA ARG A 88 -12.74 11.44 -17.79
C ARG A 88 -13.53 10.56 -16.83
N ILE A 89 -13.18 10.53 -15.54
CA ILE A 89 -13.84 9.67 -14.56
C ILE A 89 -15.35 9.88 -14.51
N GLU A 90 -15.81 11.08 -14.76
CA GLU A 90 -17.23 11.45 -14.80
C GLU A 90 -18.03 10.74 -15.92
N GLY A 91 -17.35 10.31 -16.99
CA GLY A 91 -17.94 9.56 -18.10
C GLY A 91 -17.99 8.05 -17.91
N LEU A 92 -17.44 7.53 -16.80
CA LEU A 92 -17.27 6.08 -16.61
C LEU A 92 -18.50 5.37 -16.02
N ASN A 93 -19.65 6.01 -15.86
CA ASN A 93 -20.84 5.33 -15.34
C ASN A 93 -21.24 4.15 -16.24
N GLY A 94 -21.49 2.97 -15.65
CA GLY A 94 -21.82 1.75 -16.37
C GLY A 94 -20.66 1.06 -17.08
N ALA A 95 -19.49 1.70 -17.15
CA ALA A 95 -18.32 1.14 -17.83
C ALA A 95 -17.80 -0.14 -17.16
N ALA A 96 -17.20 -1.02 -17.97
CA ALA A 96 -16.37 -2.12 -17.48
C ALA A 96 -14.98 -1.56 -17.15
N ILE A 97 -14.50 -1.88 -15.94
CA ILE A 97 -13.20 -1.43 -15.42
C ILE A 97 -12.36 -2.65 -15.05
N SER A 98 -11.16 -2.71 -15.59
CA SER A 98 -10.16 -3.72 -15.23
C SER A 98 -9.43 -3.33 -13.96
N LEU A 99 -9.25 -4.26 -13.03
CA LEU A 99 -8.56 -4.10 -11.76
C LEU A 99 -7.33 -5.00 -11.74
N SER A 100 -6.16 -4.45 -11.45
CA SER A 100 -4.97 -5.25 -11.18
C SER A 100 -5.21 -6.18 -9.98
N ARG A 101 -4.86 -7.45 -10.12
CA ARG A 101 -5.00 -8.47 -9.06
C ARG A 101 -4.29 -8.09 -7.75
N GLU A 102 -3.26 -7.28 -7.84
CA GLU A 102 -2.45 -6.86 -6.70
C GLU A 102 -3.05 -5.70 -5.89
N SER A 103 -4.17 -5.12 -6.36
CA SER A 103 -4.69 -3.82 -5.90
C SER A 103 -5.80 -3.91 -4.84
N LEU A 104 -5.70 -4.77 -3.81
CA LEU A 104 -6.81 -5.03 -2.89
C LEU A 104 -7.43 -3.77 -2.26
N SER A 105 -6.65 -2.93 -1.56
CA SER A 105 -7.15 -1.67 -0.97
C SER A 105 -7.50 -0.63 -2.02
N ALA A 106 -6.68 -0.52 -3.10
CA ALA A 106 -6.93 0.45 -4.17
C ALA A 106 -8.19 0.10 -4.98
N ALA A 107 -8.45 -1.19 -5.23
CA ALA A 107 -9.67 -1.63 -5.86
C ALA A 107 -10.93 -1.32 -5.02
N ALA A 108 -10.82 -1.49 -3.70
CA ALA A 108 -11.88 -1.09 -2.77
C ALA A 108 -12.09 0.43 -2.78
N LEU A 109 -11.00 1.22 -2.75
CA LEU A 109 -11.06 2.68 -2.83
C LEU A 109 -11.76 3.14 -4.11
N LEU A 110 -11.37 2.58 -5.28
CA LEU A 110 -12.04 2.90 -6.54
C LEU A 110 -13.54 2.60 -6.49
N LYS A 111 -13.93 1.40 -6.02
CA LYS A 111 -15.34 1.03 -5.88
C LYS A 111 -16.10 1.97 -4.94
N ILE A 112 -15.47 2.38 -3.84
CA ILE A 112 -16.03 3.36 -2.88
C ILE A 112 -16.24 4.72 -3.56
N LEU A 113 -15.23 5.25 -4.26
CA LEU A 113 -15.31 6.51 -4.97
C LEU A 113 -16.42 6.48 -6.03
N LEU A 114 -16.43 5.46 -6.88
CA LEU A 114 -17.46 5.32 -7.92
C LEU A 114 -18.87 5.22 -7.31
N LYS A 115 -19.05 4.42 -6.25
CA LYS A 115 -20.37 4.24 -5.61
C LYS A 115 -20.83 5.44 -4.80
N PHE A 116 -19.96 6.03 -3.96
CA PHE A 116 -20.39 7.00 -2.94
C PHE A 116 -20.10 8.46 -3.33
N LYS A 117 -18.97 8.75 -4.02
CA LYS A 117 -18.67 10.11 -4.52
C LYS A 117 -19.40 10.36 -5.83
N PHE A 118 -19.27 9.47 -6.83
CA PHE A 118 -19.80 9.66 -8.19
C PHE A 118 -21.21 9.10 -8.40
N LYS A 119 -21.71 8.22 -7.50
CA LYS A 119 -23.03 7.56 -7.62
C LYS A 119 -23.16 6.65 -8.84
N PHE A 120 -22.06 6.03 -9.26
CA PHE A 120 -21.98 5.18 -10.43
C PHE A 120 -22.21 3.71 -10.10
N GLN A 121 -22.57 2.95 -11.16
CA GLN A 121 -22.67 1.49 -11.14
C GLN A 121 -21.79 0.92 -12.23
N ASN A 122 -20.66 0.33 -11.84
CA ASN A 122 -19.67 -0.20 -12.76
C ASN A 122 -19.56 -1.72 -12.63
N ARG A 123 -19.09 -2.37 -13.71
CA ARG A 123 -18.67 -3.76 -13.71
C ARG A 123 -17.17 -3.85 -13.59
N PHE A 124 -16.68 -4.83 -12.83
CA PHE A 124 -15.26 -4.98 -12.56
C PHE A 124 -14.75 -6.35 -12.99
N ARG A 125 -13.57 -6.38 -13.59
CA ARG A 125 -12.83 -7.59 -13.92
C ARG A 125 -11.45 -7.51 -13.26
N VAL A 126 -11.09 -8.59 -12.53
CA VAL A 126 -9.75 -8.69 -11.89
C VAL A 126 -8.86 -9.52 -12.79
N GLU A 127 -7.66 -9.01 -13.10
CA GLU A 127 -6.71 -9.65 -14.00
C GLU A 127 -5.26 -9.31 -13.64
N PRO A 128 -4.26 -9.99 -14.23
CA PRO A 128 -2.85 -9.63 -14.03
C PRO A 128 -2.57 -8.18 -14.43
N SER A 129 -1.60 -7.55 -13.75
CA SER A 129 -1.22 -6.17 -14.03
C SER A 129 -0.50 -6.07 -15.37
N ASN A 130 -1.22 -5.59 -16.37
CA ASN A 130 -0.69 -5.18 -17.67
C ASN A 130 -1.58 -4.06 -18.23
N PRO A 131 -1.27 -2.79 -17.93
CA PRO A 131 -2.17 -1.68 -18.24
C PRO A 131 -2.49 -1.54 -19.73
N ALA A 132 -1.54 -1.84 -20.63
CA ALA A 132 -1.78 -1.79 -22.06
C ALA A 132 -2.81 -2.84 -22.52
N GLN A 133 -2.68 -4.09 -22.05
CA GLN A 133 -3.65 -5.15 -22.34
C GLN A 133 -5.01 -4.88 -21.68
N MET A 134 -5.01 -4.39 -20.45
CA MET A 134 -6.24 -4.05 -19.71
C MET A 134 -7.05 -2.98 -20.47
N LEU A 135 -6.38 -1.93 -20.98
CA LEU A 135 -7.03 -0.87 -21.76
C LEU A 135 -7.46 -1.32 -23.17
N ALA A 136 -6.92 -2.40 -23.70
CA ALA A 136 -7.35 -2.93 -25.01
C ALA A 136 -8.80 -3.44 -25.00
N HIS A 137 -9.33 -3.87 -23.84
CA HIS A 137 -10.67 -4.45 -23.73
C HIS A 137 -11.57 -3.80 -22.66
N ALA A 138 -11.05 -2.84 -21.90
CA ALA A 138 -11.82 -2.10 -20.90
C ALA A 138 -11.72 -0.59 -21.14
N LYS A 139 -12.76 0.17 -20.76
CA LYS A 139 -12.74 1.63 -20.85
C LYS A 139 -11.77 2.26 -19.85
N ALA A 140 -11.49 1.57 -18.75
CA ALA A 140 -10.54 2.02 -17.73
C ALA A 140 -9.84 0.83 -17.07
N CYS A 141 -8.64 1.08 -16.54
CA CYS A 141 -7.93 0.11 -15.73
C CYS A 141 -7.31 0.75 -14.49
N LEU A 142 -7.43 0.05 -13.35
CA LEU A 142 -6.74 0.40 -12.11
C LEU A 142 -5.42 -0.34 -12.04
N VAL A 143 -4.34 0.40 -11.92
CA VAL A 143 -2.97 -0.10 -11.79
C VAL A 143 -2.31 0.51 -10.57
N ILE A 144 -1.42 -0.23 -9.89
CA ILE A 144 -0.74 0.23 -8.68
C ILE A 144 0.79 0.04 -8.77
N GLY A 145 1.48 0.72 -7.85
CA GLY A 145 2.91 0.57 -7.65
C GLY A 145 3.74 1.01 -8.85
N ASP A 146 4.83 0.31 -9.07
CA ASP A 146 5.82 0.65 -10.09
C ASP A 146 5.23 0.56 -11.51
N ASP A 147 4.29 -0.38 -11.74
CA ASP A 147 3.56 -0.48 -13.01
C ASP A 147 2.76 0.80 -13.32
N ALA A 148 2.12 1.39 -12.33
CA ALA A 148 1.38 2.64 -12.50
C ALA A 148 2.34 3.83 -12.67
N LEU A 149 3.40 3.89 -11.87
CA LEU A 149 4.38 4.97 -11.86
C LEU A 149 5.11 5.10 -13.20
N PHE A 150 5.47 3.97 -13.81
CA PHE A 150 6.25 3.94 -15.04
C PHE A 150 5.44 3.68 -16.31
N PHE A 151 4.14 3.42 -16.21
CA PHE A 151 3.32 3.23 -17.41
C PHE A 151 3.28 4.50 -18.26
N ARG A 152 3.65 4.35 -19.51
CA ARG A 152 3.58 5.38 -20.56
C ARG A 152 2.69 4.85 -21.67
N PRO A 153 1.40 5.26 -21.69
CA PRO A 153 0.47 4.83 -22.74
C PRO A 153 0.90 5.38 -24.09
N GLN A 154 0.72 4.59 -25.15
CA GLN A 154 0.99 5.00 -26.53
C GLN A 154 -0.07 5.98 -27.05
N GLU A 155 -1.31 5.82 -26.60
CA GLU A 155 -2.44 6.71 -26.91
C GLU A 155 -2.74 7.60 -25.71
N PHE A 156 -3.42 8.72 -25.97
CA PHE A 156 -3.88 9.59 -24.88
C PHE A 156 -4.88 8.86 -23.99
N VAL A 157 -4.60 8.88 -22.69
CA VAL A 157 -5.52 8.41 -21.63
C VAL A 157 -5.59 9.44 -20.52
N PHE A 158 -6.75 9.52 -19.89
CA PHE A 158 -6.91 10.27 -18.66
C PHE A 158 -6.29 9.48 -17.50
N LYS A 159 -5.68 10.21 -16.57
CA LYS A 159 -5.14 9.66 -15.33
C LYS A 159 -5.90 10.27 -14.17
N THR A 160 -6.46 9.41 -13.32
CA THR A 160 -7.06 9.83 -12.05
C THR A 160 -6.28 9.17 -10.91
N ASP A 161 -5.63 9.98 -10.07
CA ASP A 161 -5.02 9.51 -8.83
C ASP A 161 -6.12 9.28 -7.80
N LEU A 162 -6.21 8.06 -7.25
CA LEU A 162 -7.28 7.73 -6.32
C LEU A 162 -7.12 8.39 -4.96
N SER A 163 -5.88 8.72 -4.55
CA SER A 163 -5.65 9.47 -3.31
C SER A 163 -6.12 10.90 -3.45
N GLU A 164 -5.82 11.54 -4.60
CA GLU A 164 -6.30 12.89 -4.91
C GLU A 164 -7.83 12.92 -4.91
N ALA A 165 -8.48 11.98 -5.60
CA ALA A 165 -9.94 11.87 -5.63
C ALA A 165 -10.55 11.62 -4.24
N TRP A 166 -9.87 10.88 -3.37
CA TRP A 166 -10.27 10.66 -1.99
C TRP A 166 -10.09 11.92 -1.15
N TRP A 167 -8.94 12.59 -1.25
CA TRP A 167 -8.65 13.84 -0.56
C TRP A 167 -9.62 14.96 -0.94
N GLU A 168 -9.89 15.12 -2.23
CA GLU A 168 -10.88 16.11 -2.70
C GLU A 168 -12.25 15.92 -2.05
N TRP A 169 -12.66 14.67 -1.87
CA TRP A 169 -13.97 14.33 -1.32
C TRP A 169 -14.03 14.38 0.19
N THR A 170 -13.00 13.87 0.86
CA THR A 170 -13.05 13.61 2.32
C THR A 170 -12.21 14.58 3.15
N LYS A 171 -11.24 15.25 2.51
CA LYS A 171 -10.18 16.05 3.15
C LYS A 171 -9.33 15.25 4.14
N LEU A 172 -9.27 13.94 3.99
CA LEU A 172 -8.46 13.03 4.78
C LEU A 172 -7.46 12.28 3.90
N PRO A 173 -6.25 11.98 4.41
CA PRO A 173 -5.27 11.16 3.70
C PRO A 173 -5.76 9.73 3.52
N PHE A 174 -5.13 8.98 2.61
CA PHE A 174 -5.44 7.57 2.38
C PHE A 174 -4.29 6.66 2.77
N CYS A 175 -4.60 5.65 3.58
CA CYS A 175 -3.67 4.60 4.00
C CYS A 175 -3.86 3.36 3.12
N PHE A 176 -2.84 3.01 2.33
CA PHE A 176 -2.88 1.83 1.46
C PHE A 176 -2.46 0.56 2.16
N SER A 177 -1.45 0.66 3.02
CA SER A 177 -0.83 -0.47 3.70
C SER A 177 -0.45 -0.13 5.13
N LEU A 178 -0.56 -1.11 6.00
CA LEU A 178 -0.23 -1.05 7.43
C LEU A 178 0.83 -2.09 7.75
N TRP A 179 1.77 -1.77 8.60
CA TRP A 179 2.65 -2.77 9.17
C TRP A 179 1.92 -3.56 10.25
N ALA A 180 1.93 -4.88 10.10
CA ALA A 180 1.23 -5.79 10.98
C ALA A 180 2.10 -6.96 11.41
N VAL A 181 1.84 -7.45 12.61
CA VAL A 181 2.36 -8.71 13.13
C VAL A 181 1.18 -9.66 13.38
N ARG A 182 1.36 -10.95 13.13
CA ARG A 182 0.37 -11.96 13.50
C ARG A 182 0.22 -11.99 15.03
N ARG A 183 -1.02 -11.88 15.50
CA ARG A 183 -1.33 -11.86 16.95
C ARG A 183 -0.70 -13.06 17.68
N ALA A 184 -0.91 -14.27 17.17
CA ALA A 184 -0.36 -15.48 17.80
C ALA A 184 1.17 -15.47 17.89
N TYR A 185 1.88 -14.85 16.91
CA TYR A 185 3.33 -14.70 16.99
C TYR A 185 3.73 -13.68 18.05
N TYR A 186 3.05 -12.52 18.08
CA TYR A 186 3.31 -11.49 19.07
C TYR A 186 3.11 -11.99 20.51
N GLU A 187 2.04 -12.72 20.76
CA GLU A 187 1.75 -13.30 22.08
C GLU A 187 2.85 -14.24 22.58
N ALA A 188 3.50 -14.97 21.68
CA ALA A 188 4.60 -15.88 22.00
C ALA A 188 5.99 -15.22 22.02
N HIS A 189 6.20 -14.13 21.23
CA HIS A 189 7.53 -13.56 20.94
C HIS A 189 7.56 -12.03 21.02
N SER A 190 6.81 -11.41 21.97
CA SER A 190 6.66 -9.95 22.05
C SER A 190 8.00 -9.20 22.11
N ASN A 191 8.97 -9.69 22.89
CA ASN A 191 10.28 -9.06 23.03
C ASN A 191 11.04 -9.00 21.69
N GLU A 192 11.01 -10.08 20.89
CA GLU A 192 11.63 -10.13 19.57
C GLU A 192 10.95 -9.15 18.62
N VAL A 193 9.61 -9.10 18.63
CA VAL A 193 8.83 -8.16 17.82
C VAL A 193 9.18 -6.72 18.18
N HIS A 194 9.30 -6.37 19.46
CA HIS A 194 9.71 -5.03 19.89
C HIS A 194 11.14 -4.67 19.50
N GLN A 195 12.08 -5.61 19.56
CA GLN A 195 13.45 -5.36 19.10
C GLN A 195 13.48 -5.09 17.60
N TRP A 196 12.75 -5.91 16.83
CA TRP A 196 12.62 -5.76 15.39
C TRP A 196 11.96 -4.41 15.02
N TYR A 197 10.87 -4.06 15.70
CA TYR A 197 10.15 -2.81 15.49
C TYR A 197 11.05 -1.58 15.70
N ARG A 198 11.82 -1.54 16.80
CA ARG A 198 12.76 -0.43 17.05
C ARG A 198 13.84 -0.31 15.97
N LYS A 199 14.36 -1.43 15.50
CA LYS A 199 15.34 -1.43 14.41
C LYS A 199 14.73 -0.91 13.12
N LEU A 200 13.54 -1.38 12.74
CA LEU A 200 12.85 -0.91 11.54
C LEU A 200 12.52 0.58 11.61
N LYS A 201 12.07 1.06 12.77
CA LYS A 201 11.77 2.48 12.99
C LYS A 201 13.01 3.35 12.78
N SER A 202 14.10 3.02 13.42
CA SER A 202 15.37 3.74 13.27
C SER A 202 15.88 3.70 11.82
N ASN A 203 15.73 2.56 11.13
CA ASN A 203 16.14 2.43 9.73
C ASN A 203 15.28 3.30 8.80
N LEU A 204 13.97 3.29 8.98
CA LEU A 204 13.06 4.14 8.22
C LEU A 204 13.39 5.62 8.40
N GLU A 205 13.52 6.07 9.65
CA GLU A 205 13.83 7.46 9.98
C GLU A 205 15.14 7.90 9.32
N LYS A 206 16.19 7.07 9.41
CA LYS A 206 17.48 7.32 8.75
C LYS A 206 17.34 7.47 7.24
N ASN A 207 16.59 6.57 6.59
CA ASN A 207 16.44 6.57 5.14
C ASN A 207 15.57 7.72 4.62
N LEU A 208 14.59 8.16 5.42
CA LEU A 208 13.75 9.31 5.06
C LEU A 208 14.46 10.66 5.24
N GLN A 209 15.51 10.74 6.07
CA GLN A 209 16.30 11.97 6.25
C GLN A 209 17.10 12.35 4.99
N ASP A 210 17.48 11.37 4.17
CA ASP A 210 18.29 11.60 2.96
C ASP A 210 17.84 10.66 1.84
N LEU A 211 16.73 11.04 1.15
CA LEU A 211 16.17 10.27 0.04
C LEU A 211 17.13 10.21 -1.16
N GLU A 212 17.96 11.23 -1.37
CA GLU A 212 18.93 11.22 -2.46
C GLU A 212 19.99 10.14 -2.24
N LYS A 213 20.54 10.07 -1.03
CA LYS A 213 21.44 9.00 -0.62
C LYS A 213 20.77 7.63 -0.73
N LEU A 214 19.53 7.51 -0.27
CA LEU A 214 18.74 6.27 -0.38
C LEU A 214 18.63 5.81 -1.83
N LEU A 215 18.33 6.70 -2.77
CA LEU A 215 18.21 6.35 -4.20
C LEU A 215 19.54 5.94 -4.80
N ARG A 216 20.60 6.67 -4.45
CA ARG A 216 21.97 6.35 -4.93
C ARG A 216 22.44 5.00 -4.42
N GLU A 217 22.29 4.72 -3.14
CA GLU A 217 22.81 3.48 -2.51
C GLU A 217 21.88 2.29 -2.71
N GLY A 218 20.57 2.50 -2.74
CA GLY A 218 19.58 1.44 -2.85
C GLY A 218 19.21 1.05 -4.27
N LEU A 219 19.32 1.97 -5.23
CA LEU A 219 18.91 1.76 -6.64
C LEU A 219 20.00 2.13 -7.64
N GLY A 220 21.13 2.70 -7.21
CA GLY A 220 22.16 3.23 -8.12
C GLY A 220 21.71 4.49 -8.89
N LEU A 221 20.63 5.14 -8.48
CA LEU A 221 20.10 6.34 -9.16
C LEU A 221 20.77 7.60 -8.61
N THR A 222 21.19 8.47 -9.54
CA THR A 222 21.77 9.78 -9.25
C THR A 222 20.96 10.89 -9.92
N MET A 223 21.19 12.14 -9.56
CA MET A 223 20.44 13.29 -10.12
C MET A 223 20.51 13.42 -11.65
N ILE A 224 21.50 12.81 -12.29
CA ILE A 224 21.64 12.83 -13.77
C ILE A 224 20.82 11.74 -14.47
N ASP A 225 20.27 10.79 -13.71
CA ASP A 225 19.45 9.72 -14.28
C ASP A 225 18.06 10.24 -14.61
N GLU A 226 17.57 9.93 -15.79
CA GLU A 226 16.23 10.33 -16.26
C GLU A 226 15.09 9.89 -15.31
N LYS A 227 15.25 8.77 -14.63
CA LYS A 227 14.26 8.24 -13.68
C LYS A 227 14.31 8.90 -12.31
N PHE A 228 15.41 9.56 -11.97
CA PHE A 228 15.62 10.12 -10.62
C PHE A 228 14.48 11.06 -10.19
N PRO A 229 14.08 12.10 -10.96
CA PRO A 229 13.03 13.02 -10.53
C PRO A 229 11.70 12.31 -10.25
N THR A 230 11.37 11.32 -11.08
CA THR A 230 10.12 10.54 -10.92
C THR A 230 10.15 9.71 -9.63
N VAL A 231 11.24 8.99 -9.37
CA VAL A 231 11.35 8.12 -8.19
C VAL A 231 11.50 8.95 -6.92
N PHE A 232 12.30 10.00 -6.95
CA PHE A 232 12.47 10.92 -5.83
C PHE A 232 11.15 11.59 -5.44
N GLY A 233 10.46 12.22 -6.41
CA GLY A 233 9.16 12.85 -6.18
C GLY A 233 8.11 11.86 -5.67
N TYR A 234 8.10 10.65 -6.18
CA TYR A 234 7.23 9.58 -5.70
C TYR A 234 7.45 9.27 -4.22
N LEU A 235 8.69 8.93 -3.82
CA LEU A 235 8.99 8.58 -2.42
C LEU A 235 8.82 9.77 -1.48
N PHE A 236 9.13 10.99 -1.95
CA PHE A 236 8.97 12.23 -1.18
C PHE A 236 7.50 12.54 -0.85
N ASN A 237 6.58 12.26 -1.78
CA ASN A 237 5.14 12.53 -1.61
C ASN A 237 4.40 11.46 -0.79
N LEU A 238 4.99 10.28 -0.61
CA LEU A 238 4.37 9.26 0.22
C LEU A 238 4.43 9.62 1.71
N ASN A 239 3.44 9.17 2.44
CA ASN A 239 3.43 9.25 3.89
C ASN A 239 3.70 7.87 4.51
N TYR A 240 4.73 7.83 5.34
CA TYR A 240 5.18 6.60 6.02
C TYR A 240 4.74 6.55 7.49
N HIS A 241 4.07 7.59 7.98
CA HIS A 241 3.67 7.71 9.39
C HIS A 241 2.16 7.55 9.55
N LEU A 242 1.75 6.66 10.47
CA LEU A 242 0.36 6.45 10.85
C LEU A 242 -0.08 7.47 11.90
N ASP A 243 -0.08 8.75 11.52
CA ASP A 243 -0.47 9.88 12.37
C ASP A 243 -2.01 9.98 12.58
N GLY A 244 -2.45 10.95 13.37
CA GLY A 244 -3.87 11.14 13.67
C GLY A 244 -4.75 11.31 12.43
N PRO A 245 -4.44 12.22 11.48
CA PRO A 245 -5.19 12.35 10.23
C PRO A 245 -5.20 11.07 9.39
N MET A 246 -4.07 10.34 9.29
CA MET A 246 -3.99 9.08 8.56
C MET A 246 -4.88 8.00 9.18
N ARG A 247 -4.93 7.91 10.52
CA ARG A 247 -5.85 7.00 11.23
C ARG A 247 -7.30 7.36 10.96
N GLN A 248 -7.66 8.64 10.96
CA GLN A 248 -9.03 9.10 10.63
C GLN A 248 -9.43 8.71 9.20
N GLY A 249 -8.52 8.90 8.23
CA GLY A 249 -8.73 8.47 6.85
C GLY A 249 -8.91 6.97 6.71
N LEU A 250 -8.08 6.19 7.40
CA LEU A 250 -8.16 4.73 7.46
C LEU A 250 -9.50 4.25 8.04
N GLU A 251 -9.93 4.81 9.16
CA GLU A 251 -11.21 4.46 9.80
C GLU A 251 -12.41 4.84 8.92
N LEU A 252 -12.33 5.98 8.22
CA LEU A 252 -13.36 6.36 7.25
C LEU A 252 -13.42 5.38 6.09
N PHE A 253 -12.28 4.98 5.54
CA PHE A 253 -12.20 3.95 4.50
C PHE A 253 -12.83 2.63 4.97
N PHE A 254 -12.54 2.19 6.17
CA PHE A 254 -13.11 0.96 6.76
C PHE A 254 -14.64 1.04 6.88
N ARG A 255 -15.17 2.18 7.29
CA ARG A 255 -16.64 2.40 7.34
C ARG A 255 -17.26 2.30 5.95
N PHE A 256 -16.63 2.89 4.93
CA PHE A 256 -17.14 2.79 3.56
C PHE A 256 -17.01 1.39 2.98
N ALA A 257 -15.92 0.67 3.25
CA ALA A 257 -15.75 -0.72 2.82
C ALA A 257 -16.84 -1.62 3.40
N HIS A 258 -17.16 -1.44 4.68
CA HIS A 258 -18.28 -2.14 5.31
C HIS A 258 -19.64 -1.77 4.68
N ARG A 259 -19.91 -0.48 4.47
CA ARG A 259 -21.14 -0.01 3.80
C ARG A 259 -21.26 -0.50 2.35
N LEU A 260 -20.15 -0.77 1.70
CA LEU A 260 -20.12 -1.35 0.36
C LEU A 260 -20.35 -2.87 0.38
N GLY A 261 -20.33 -3.51 1.56
CA GLY A 261 -20.51 -4.95 1.72
C GLY A 261 -19.28 -5.80 1.37
N ILE A 262 -18.08 -5.20 1.32
CA ILE A 262 -16.83 -5.88 0.95
C ILE A 262 -15.91 -6.19 2.13
N SER A 263 -16.35 -5.89 3.34
CA SER A 263 -15.61 -6.18 4.57
C SER A 263 -16.55 -6.41 5.76
N PRO A 264 -16.07 -7.07 6.84
CA PRO A 264 -16.77 -7.11 8.11
C PRO A 264 -16.90 -5.71 8.71
N ARG A 265 -17.69 -5.59 9.78
CA ARG A 265 -17.78 -4.35 10.56
C ARG A 265 -16.41 -4.02 11.16
N PRO A 266 -15.91 -2.78 11.01
CA PRO A 266 -14.64 -2.39 11.59
C PRO A 266 -14.71 -2.40 13.12
N LYS A 267 -13.67 -2.93 13.74
CA LYS A 267 -13.38 -2.86 15.18
C LYS A 267 -12.38 -1.73 15.43
N LYS A 268 -12.15 -1.40 16.69
CA LYS A 268 -11.08 -0.48 17.10
C LYS A 268 -9.73 -1.03 16.61
N LEU A 269 -8.85 -0.16 16.12
CA LEU A 269 -7.49 -0.55 15.76
C LEU A 269 -6.75 -1.07 16.99
N GLU A 270 -6.13 -2.23 16.85
CA GLU A 270 -5.32 -2.82 17.89
C GLU A 270 -3.85 -2.79 17.52
N PHE A 271 -3.03 -2.30 18.44
CA PHE A 271 -1.60 -2.11 18.23
C PHE A 271 -0.80 -3.02 19.17
N ILE A 272 0.46 -3.29 18.80
CA ILE A 272 1.40 -3.86 19.77
C ILE A 272 1.49 -2.92 20.98
N GLN A 273 1.58 -3.49 22.16
CA GLN A 273 1.71 -2.70 23.39
C GLN A 273 3.15 -2.19 23.50
N GLY A 274 3.34 -0.90 23.79
CA GLY A 274 4.63 -0.25 23.95
C GLY A 274 5.35 -0.63 25.24
#